data_c925aa8dae078cdab929b100a945537a
#
_entry.id   c925aa8dae078cdab929b100a945537a
#
_cell.length_a   1.000
_cell.length_b   1.000
_cell.length_c   1.000
_cell.angle_alpha   90.00
_cell.angle_beta   90.00
_cell.angle_gamma   90.00
#
_symmetry.space_group_name_H-M   'P 1'
#
loop_
_entity.id
_entity.type
_entity.pdbx_description
1 polymer ?
#
loop_
_entity_poly.entity_id
_entity_poly.type
_entity_poly.pdbx_seq_one_letter_code
_entity_poly.pdbx_strand_id
1 'polypeptide(L)'
;MSTYCSPPVLTDVPFRRPDDPSDGASSLPGVTSTEAAAKPRVAAIEGWFTLGDPPHLLGTKCSTCGTYFFPQETGWCRRPGCGSTELVEVELSRTGKIWSYTDAQYQPPAPYVSPHGAFRPFTQAAVELAEEQLIVMGQVVEGVGVADLTTGQEVELVVEPLYEDDDAVHLIWKWRPLSGGNG
;
A
#
# COMPACT_ATOMS: atom_id res chain seq x y z
N MET A 1 -31.20 -30.93 41.64
CA MET A 1 -30.49 -30.39 42.81
C MET A 1 -29.70 -29.19 42.35
N SER A 2 -30.28 -28.02 42.53
CA SER A 2 -29.69 -26.72 42.16
C SER A 2 -28.94 -26.14 43.35
N THR A 3 -27.69 -25.84 43.18
CA THR A 3 -26.90 -25.08 44.15
C THR A 3 -26.69 -23.66 43.65
N TYR A 4 -27.40 -22.74 44.24
CA TYR A 4 -27.23 -21.31 44.13
C TYR A 4 -25.96 -20.88 44.89
N CYS A 5 -25.07 -20.15 44.28
CA CYS A 5 -23.94 -19.49 44.91
C CYS A 5 -24.25 -18.00 45.01
N SER A 6 -24.35 -17.47 46.22
CA SER A 6 -24.59 -16.06 46.52
C SER A 6 -23.30 -15.25 46.46
N PRO A 7 -23.34 -13.96 46.03
CA PRO A 7 -22.17 -13.08 46.00
C PRO A 7 -21.85 -12.49 47.39
N PRO A 8 -20.60 -12.12 47.66
CA PRO A 8 -20.17 -11.53 48.92
C PRO A 8 -20.58 -10.06 49.08
N VAL A 9 -20.86 -9.71 50.32
CA VAL A 9 -21.29 -8.41 50.81
C VAL A 9 -20.12 -7.41 50.76
N LEU A 10 -20.35 -6.23 50.21
CA LEU A 10 -19.44 -5.10 50.24
C LEU A 10 -19.43 -4.46 51.65
N THR A 11 -18.25 -4.39 52.25
CA THR A 11 -18.00 -3.67 53.49
C THR A 11 -17.72 -2.20 53.21
N ASP A 12 -18.41 -1.33 53.97
CA ASP A 12 -18.29 0.10 54.03
C ASP A 12 -16.85 0.59 54.22
N VAL A 13 -16.44 1.54 53.39
CA VAL A 13 -15.22 2.33 53.59
C VAL A 13 -15.66 3.79 53.87
N PRO A 14 -15.28 4.39 55.02
CA PRO A 14 -15.72 5.74 55.35
C PRO A 14 -15.06 6.80 54.51
N PHE A 15 -15.91 7.70 54.01
CA PHE A 15 -15.57 8.91 53.25
C PHE A 15 -14.91 9.95 54.17
N ARG A 16 -13.65 10.30 53.90
CA ARG A 16 -12.97 11.45 54.49
C ARG A 16 -13.10 12.64 53.58
N ARG A 17 -13.63 13.74 54.12
CA ARG A 17 -13.59 15.07 53.52
C ARG A 17 -12.20 15.69 53.66
N PRO A 18 -11.66 16.38 52.67
CA PRO A 18 -10.50 17.24 52.82
C PRO A 18 -10.95 18.71 53.10
N ASP A 19 -10.57 19.22 54.24
CA ASP A 19 -10.50 20.68 54.49
C ASP A 19 -9.04 21.12 54.43
N ASP A 20 -8.76 21.94 53.51
CA ASP A 20 -8.19 23.28 53.34
C ASP A 20 -6.66 23.53 53.53
N PRO A 21 -6.16 24.72 53.08
CA PRO A 21 -5.07 24.78 52.10
C PRO A 21 -3.79 25.38 52.68
N SER A 22 -2.67 25.08 52.09
CA SER A 22 -1.56 26.04 51.98
C SER A 22 -0.33 25.46 51.30
N ASP A 23 0.12 26.21 50.31
CA ASP A 23 1.51 26.45 49.89
C ASP A 23 2.43 25.28 49.46
N GLY A 24 2.85 25.38 48.20
CA GLY A 24 4.01 24.69 47.70
C GLY A 24 4.06 24.61 46.20
N ALA A 25 4.47 25.69 45.53
CA ALA A 25 4.89 25.65 44.13
C ALA A 25 6.04 24.65 43.95
N SER A 26 5.78 23.53 43.26
CA SER A 26 6.83 22.68 42.76
C SER A 26 6.49 22.34 41.31
N SER A 27 7.29 22.88 40.42
CA SER A 27 7.28 22.64 38.99
C SER A 27 7.38 21.16 38.72
N LEU A 28 6.32 20.57 38.17
CA LEU A 28 6.39 19.20 37.59
C LEU A 28 7.13 19.29 36.26
N PRO A 29 8.11 18.42 36.04
CA PRO A 29 8.76 18.32 34.73
C PRO A 29 7.74 17.82 33.69
N GLY A 30 7.83 18.42 32.50
CA GLY A 30 6.92 18.20 31.39
C GLY A 30 6.68 16.72 31.10
N VAL A 31 5.40 16.40 30.92
CA VAL A 31 4.95 15.15 30.32
C VAL A 31 5.49 15.18 28.90
N THR A 32 6.58 14.47 28.68
CA THR A 32 7.03 14.13 27.31
C THR A 32 5.93 13.25 26.71
N SER A 33 5.15 13.84 25.81
CA SER A 33 4.30 13.08 24.91
C SER A 33 5.22 12.06 24.21
N THR A 34 5.09 10.80 24.55
CA THR A 34 5.68 9.71 23.79
C THR A 34 4.99 9.74 22.43
N GLU A 35 5.60 10.39 21.47
CA GLU A 35 5.24 10.32 20.07
C GLU A 35 5.34 8.85 19.71
N ALA A 36 4.20 8.21 19.49
CA ALA A 36 4.16 6.84 19.04
C ALA A 36 4.97 6.78 17.74
N ALA A 37 6.09 6.08 17.75
CA ALA A 37 6.96 5.93 16.60
C ALA A 37 6.11 5.42 15.43
N ALA A 38 6.08 6.18 14.34
CA ALA A 38 5.32 5.79 13.15
C ALA A 38 5.85 4.42 12.67
N LYS A 39 4.92 3.50 12.37
CA LYS A 39 5.29 2.17 11.87
C LYS A 39 6.14 2.27 10.62
N PRO A 40 7.12 1.37 10.44
CA PRO A 40 7.94 1.34 9.24
C PRO A 40 7.06 1.09 7.99
N ARG A 41 7.43 1.75 6.90
CA ARG A 41 6.77 1.59 5.59
C ARG A 41 7.59 0.62 4.76
N VAL A 42 6.99 -0.51 4.38
CA VAL A 42 7.65 -1.59 3.65
C VAL A 42 6.91 -1.90 2.34
N ALA A 43 7.61 -2.42 1.36
CA ALA A 43 6.98 -2.89 0.14
C ALA A 43 6.19 -4.18 0.41
N ALA A 44 4.93 -4.25 -0.02
CA ALA A 44 4.12 -5.47 0.06
C ALA A 44 4.69 -6.60 -0.82
N ILE A 45 5.42 -6.24 -1.86
CA ILE A 45 6.14 -7.16 -2.75
C ILE A 45 7.55 -6.61 -2.93
N GLU A 46 8.52 -7.25 -2.29
CA GLU A 46 9.92 -6.85 -2.38
C GLU A 46 10.46 -6.97 -3.82
N GLY A 47 11.33 -6.04 -4.22
CA GLY A 47 12.01 -6.07 -5.50
C GLY A 47 11.15 -5.70 -6.72
N TRP A 48 9.88 -5.34 -6.56
CA TRP A 48 9.03 -4.98 -7.68
C TRP A 48 8.96 -3.48 -7.94
N PHE A 49 9.21 -2.67 -6.91
CA PHE A 49 9.19 -1.21 -7.01
C PHE A 49 10.06 -0.58 -5.92
N THR A 50 10.44 0.67 -6.13
CA THR A 50 11.20 1.47 -5.17
C THR A 50 10.27 2.21 -4.20
N LEU A 51 10.76 2.45 -2.99
CA LEU A 51 10.09 3.31 -1.99
C LEU A 51 10.62 4.75 -2.00
N GLY A 52 11.48 5.08 -2.97
CA GLY A 52 12.02 6.41 -3.15
C GLY A 52 10.98 7.44 -3.61
N ASP A 53 11.40 8.68 -3.70
CA ASP A 53 10.62 9.77 -4.26
C ASP A 53 11.43 10.43 -5.40
N PRO A 54 11.00 10.25 -6.64
CA PRO A 54 9.83 9.52 -7.13
C PRO A 54 9.99 7.99 -7.09
N PRO A 55 8.87 7.21 -6.92
CA PRO A 55 8.92 5.76 -6.96
C PRO A 55 8.96 5.25 -8.41
N HIS A 56 9.58 4.08 -8.62
CA HIS A 56 9.65 3.39 -9.90
C HIS A 56 9.30 1.91 -9.77
N LEU A 57 8.72 1.32 -10.81
CA LEU A 57 8.69 -0.14 -10.95
C LEU A 57 10.08 -0.63 -11.34
N LEU A 58 10.48 -1.78 -10.79
CA LEU A 58 11.76 -2.42 -11.07
C LEU A 58 11.54 -3.56 -12.07
N GLY A 59 12.05 -3.38 -13.26
CA GLY A 59 12.04 -4.39 -14.31
C GLY A 59 13.44 -4.88 -14.64
N THR A 60 13.56 -5.72 -15.66
CA THR A 60 14.82 -6.09 -16.27
C THR A 60 14.80 -5.82 -17.77
N LYS A 61 15.95 -5.46 -18.31
CA LYS A 61 16.17 -5.25 -19.74
C LYS A 61 17.24 -6.21 -20.24
N CYS A 62 16.97 -6.90 -21.32
CA CYS A 62 17.97 -7.70 -21.99
C CYS A 62 18.96 -6.81 -22.75
N SER A 63 20.25 -6.84 -22.41
CA SER A 63 21.29 -6.05 -23.06
C SER A 63 21.51 -6.46 -24.52
N THR A 64 21.19 -7.72 -24.87
CA THR A 64 21.40 -8.26 -26.23
C THR A 64 20.32 -7.80 -27.22
N CYS A 65 19.04 -7.81 -26.80
CA CYS A 65 17.93 -7.54 -27.72
C CYS A 65 17.03 -6.38 -27.34
N GLY A 66 17.31 -5.73 -26.18
CA GLY A 66 16.58 -4.57 -25.70
C GLY A 66 15.18 -4.86 -25.11
N THR A 67 14.75 -6.11 -25.04
CA THR A 67 13.43 -6.47 -24.51
C THR A 67 13.37 -6.24 -22.99
N TYR A 68 12.31 -5.60 -22.54
CA TYR A 68 12.02 -5.39 -21.12
C TYR A 68 11.11 -6.49 -20.57
N PHE A 69 11.21 -6.69 -19.25
CA PHE A 69 10.39 -7.64 -18.50
C PHE A 69 9.92 -7.03 -17.18
N PHE A 70 8.66 -7.27 -16.87
CA PHE A 70 8.08 -6.98 -15.56
C PHE A 70 7.05 -8.07 -15.21
N PRO A 71 7.08 -8.71 -14.02
CA PRO A 71 8.15 -8.58 -13.01
C PRO A 71 9.54 -8.94 -13.56
N GLN A 72 10.58 -8.66 -12.75
CA GLN A 72 11.97 -8.93 -13.12
C GLN A 72 12.19 -10.38 -13.55
N GLU A 73 12.83 -10.55 -14.68
CA GLU A 73 13.34 -11.85 -15.15
C GLU A 73 14.80 -11.99 -14.75
N THR A 74 15.15 -13.08 -14.09
CA THR A 74 16.51 -13.32 -13.57
C THR A 74 17.27 -14.43 -14.25
N GLY A 75 16.60 -15.25 -15.05
CA GLY A 75 17.21 -16.42 -15.70
C GLY A 75 17.79 -16.09 -17.08
N TRP A 76 16.94 -15.93 -18.05
CA TRP A 76 17.32 -15.66 -19.43
C TRP A 76 16.23 -14.87 -20.15
N CYS A 77 16.62 -14.19 -21.23
CA CYS A 77 15.69 -13.44 -22.07
C CYS A 77 14.67 -14.39 -22.73
N ARG A 78 13.39 -14.19 -22.43
CA ARG A 78 12.28 -15.02 -22.94
C ARG A 78 11.85 -14.62 -24.37
N ARG A 79 12.47 -13.62 -24.97
CA ARG A 79 12.17 -13.27 -26.35
C ARG A 79 12.56 -14.42 -27.29
N PRO A 80 11.65 -14.90 -28.15
CA PRO A 80 11.95 -15.93 -29.11
C PRO A 80 13.19 -15.58 -29.96
N GLY A 81 14.14 -16.51 -30.03
CA GLY A 81 15.37 -16.36 -30.78
C GLY A 81 16.48 -15.57 -30.09
N CYS A 82 16.30 -15.07 -28.85
CA CYS A 82 17.36 -14.41 -28.09
C CYS A 82 18.04 -15.35 -27.10
N GLY A 83 17.35 -15.75 -26.04
CA GLY A 83 17.88 -16.68 -25.02
C GLY A 83 19.10 -16.19 -24.24
N SER A 84 19.48 -14.91 -24.36
CA SER A 84 20.62 -14.30 -23.64
C SER A 84 20.40 -14.31 -22.13
N THR A 85 21.46 -14.47 -21.36
CA THR A 85 21.47 -14.33 -19.89
C THR A 85 21.87 -12.92 -19.43
N GLU A 86 22.20 -12.04 -20.37
CA GLU A 86 22.60 -10.65 -20.10
C GLU A 86 21.37 -9.79 -19.79
N LEU A 87 20.86 -9.92 -18.57
CA LEU A 87 19.72 -9.16 -18.06
C LEU A 87 20.23 -8.14 -17.03
N VAL A 88 19.81 -6.89 -17.17
CA VAL A 88 20.14 -5.81 -16.24
C VAL A 88 18.87 -5.25 -15.61
N GLU A 89 18.93 -4.95 -14.33
CA GLU A 89 17.84 -4.27 -13.62
C GLU A 89 17.71 -2.84 -14.15
N VAL A 90 16.47 -2.40 -14.33
CA VAL A 90 16.14 -1.05 -14.80
C VAL A 90 14.91 -0.53 -14.08
N GLU A 91 14.89 0.78 -13.87
CA GLU A 91 13.69 1.50 -13.47
C GLU A 91 12.81 1.72 -14.71
N LEU A 92 11.52 1.36 -14.60
CA LEU A 92 10.57 1.53 -15.69
C LEU A 92 9.93 2.92 -15.66
N SER A 93 9.34 3.31 -16.78
CA SER A 93 8.59 4.56 -16.93
C SER A 93 7.52 4.69 -15.86
N ARG A 94 7.40 5.89 -15.28
CA ARG A 94 6.41 6.20 -14.24
C ARG A 94 5.05 6.58 -14.80
N THR A 95 4.99 6.96 -16.05
CA THR A 95 3.76 7.37 -16.72
C THR A 95 3.42 6.41 -17.84
N GLY A 96 2.14 6.23 -18.07
CA GLY A 96 1.65 5.38 -19.15
C GLY A 96 0.22 5.75 -19.53
N LYS A 97 -0.36 4.96 -20.41
CA LYS A 97 -1.75 5.14 -20.85
C LYS A 97 -2.58 3.92 -20.47
N ILE A 98 -3.78 4.16 -20.01
CA ILE A 98 -4.73 3.08 -19.72
C ILE A 98 -5.01 2.32 -21.03
N TRP A 99 -4.59 1.07 -21.08
CA TRP A 99 -4.92 0.13 -22.15
C TRP A 99 -6.30 -0.51 -21.94
N SER A 100 -6.58 -0.90 -20.68
CA SER A 100 -7.86 -1.46 -20.25
C SER A 100 -8.03 -1.27 -18.75
N TYR A 101 -9.29 -1.34 -18.26
CA TYR A 101 -9.58 -1.23 -16.83
C TYR A 101 -10.84 -2.02 -16.48
N THR A 102 -10.97 -2.37 -15.21
CA THR A 102 -12.12 -3.08 -14.65
C THR A 102 -12.20 -2.82 -13.15
N ASP A 103 -13.30 -3.22 -12.53
CA ASP A 103 -13.41 -3.29 -11.08
C ASP A 103 -13.49 -4.74 -10.60
N ALA A 104 -12.80 -5.03 -9.50
CA ALA A 104 -12.87 -6.31 -8.82
C ALA A 104 -14.08 -6.29 -7.88
N GLN A 105 -15.14 -7.02 -8.23
CA GLN A 105 -16.40 -7.06 -7.48
C GLN A 105 -16.48 -8.19 -6.46
N TYR A 106 -15.48 -9.05 -6.38
CA TYR A 106 -15.41 -10.15 -5.43
C TYR A 106 -14.01 -10.23 -4.82
N GLN A 107 -13.95 -10.75 -3.59
CA GLN A 107 -12.68 -10.91 -2.90
C GLN A 107 -11.79 -11.93 -3.63
N PRO A 108 -10.58 -11.51 -4.04
CA PRO A 108 -9.61 -12.46 -4.59
C PRO A 108 -9.24 -13.55 -3.58
N PRO A 109 -8.84 -14.74 -4.03
CA PRO A 109 -8.35 -15.78 -3.13
C PRO A 109 -7.03 -15.37 -2.45
N ALA A 110 -6.68 -16.07 -1.36
CA ALA A 110 -5.37 -15.88 -0.72
C ALA A 110 -4.24 -16.00 -1.76
N PRO A 111 -3.19 -15.17 -1.67
CA PRO A 111 -2.75 -14.38 -0.50
C PRO A 111 -3.32 -12.95 -0.40
N TYR A 112 -4.40 -12.62 -1.08
CA TYR A 112 -5.00 -11.28 -1.00
C TYR A 112 -5.38 -10.94 0.45
N VAL A 113 -4.99 -9.74 0.88
CA VAL A 113 -5.36 -9.16 2.18
C VAL A 113 -6.26 -7.95 1.93
N SER A 114 -7.44 -7.94 2.57
CA SER A 114 -8.34 -6.80 2.48
C SER A 114 -7.84 -5.64 3.35
N PRO A 115 -7.62 -4.44 2.81
CA PRO A 115 -7.09 -3.29 3.53
C PRO A 115 -7.94 -2.86 4.74
N HIS A 116 -9.23 -3.15 4.71
CA HIS A 116 -10.21 -2.66 5.67
C HIS A 116 -10.94 -3.79 6.43
N GLY A 117 -10.31 -4.97 6.52
CA GLY A 117 -10.91 -6.16 7.15
C GLY A 117 -11.97 -6.83 6.29
N ALA A 118 -13.06 -6.15 5.92
CA ALA A 118 -14.04 -6.65 4.96
C ALA A 118 -13.65 -6.26 3.52
N PHE A 119 -13.93 -7.14 2.57
CA PHE A 119 -13.70 -6.84 1.15
C PHE A 119 -14.53 -5.62 0.69
N ARG A 120 -13.88 -4.74 -0.05
CA ARG A 120 -14.53 -3.66 -0.81
C ARG A 120 -14.08 -3.74 -2.26
N PRO A 121 -14.99 -3.54 -3.23
CA PRO A 121 -14.62 -3.46 -4.63
C PRO A 121 -13.56 -2.38 -4.86
N PHE A 122 -12.62 -2.66 -5.77
CA PHE A 122 -11.57 -1.73 -6.14
C PHE A 122 -11.32 -1.76 -7.65
N THR A 123 -10.90 -0.62 -8.18
CA THR A 123 -10.60 -0.47 -9.60
C THR A 123 -9.18 -0.93 -9.90
N GLN A 124 -9.00 -1.63 -11.02
CA GLN A 124 -7.73 -2.04 -11.58
C GLN A 124 -7.56 -1.49 -12.99
N ALA A 125 -6.35 -1.13 -13.34
CA ALA A 125 -6.00 -0.72 -14.69
C ALA A 125 -4.79 -1.51 -15.21
N ALA A 126 -4.87 -1.87 -16.47
CA ALA A 126 -3.74 -2.34 -17.28
C ALA A 126 -3.20 -1.12 -18.02
N VAL A 127 -1.97 -0.72 -17.70
CA VAL A 127 -1.33 0.50 -18.20
C VAL A 127 -0.20 0.16 -19.14
N GLU A 128 -0.25 0.70 -20.34
CA GLU A 128 0.79 0.59 -21.34
C GLU A 128 1.92 1.59 -21.04
N LEU A 129 3.12 1.05 -20.83
CA LEU A 129 4.38 1.79 -20.78
C LEU A 129 4.98 1.76 -22.18
N ALA A 130 4.87 2.87 -22.90
CA ALA A 130 5.18 2.91 -24.34
C ALA A 130 6.66 2.70 -24.65
N GLU A 131 7.56 3.19 -23.79
CA GLU A 131 9.02 3.01 -23.97
C GLU A 131 9.42 1.54 -23.86
N GLU A 132 8.90 0.85 -22.85
CA GLU A 132 9.22 -0.54 -22.57
C GLU A 132 8.39 -1.53 -23.39
N GLN A 133 7.31 -1.07 -24.01
CA GLN A 133 6.32 -1.90 -24.72
C GLN A 133 5.72 -2.97 -23.80
N LEU A 134 5.48 -2.61 -22.55
CA LEU A 134 4.89 -3.45 -21.53
C LEU A 134 3.50 -2.96 -21.13
N ILE A 135 2.65 -3.91 -20.75
CA ILE A 135 1.38 -3.61 -20.08
C ILE A 135 1.49 -4.08 -18.65
N VAL A 136 1.39 -3.14 -17.70
CA VAL A 136 1.51 -3.42 -16.27
C VAL A 136 0.17 -3.21 -15.58
N MET A 137 -0.30 -4.26 -14.90
CA MET A 137 -1.51 -4.18 -14.08
C MET A 137 -1.21 -3.58 -12.71
N GLY A 138 -2.14 -2.78 -12.21
CA GLY A 138 -2.10 -2.24 -10.85
C GLY A 138 -3.48 -1.78 -10.40
N GLN A 139 -3.64 -1.61 -9.10
CA GLN A 139 -4.83 -0.94 -8.57
C GLN A 139 -4.80 0.53 -8.99
N VAL A 140 -5.98 1.12 -9.14
CA VAL A 140 -6.13 2.57 -9.25
C VAL A 140 -6.24 3.14 -7.84
N VAL A 141 -5.80 4.38 -7.65
CA VAL A 141 -5.88 5.07 -6.34
C VAL A 141 -7.32 5.06 -5.80
N GLU A 142 -7.44 5.08 -4.48
CA GLU A 142 -8.75 5.05 -3.83
C GLU A 142 -9.60 6.26 -4.23
N GLY A 143 -10.91 6.03 -4.38
CA GLY A 143 -11.87 7.07 -4.77
C GLY A 143 -12.05 7.25 -6.27
N VAL A 144 -11.27 6.56 -7.11
CA VAL A 144 -11.42 6.57 -8.57
C VAL A 144 -12.07 5.27 -9.03
N GLY A 145 -13.28 5.37 -9.56
CA GLY A 145 -14.06 4.25 -10.08
C GLY A 145 -13.92 4.07 -11.58
N VAL A 146 -14.48 2.98 -12.12
CA VAL A 146 -14.46 2.71 -13.57
C VAL A 146 -15.18 3.80 -14.39
N ALA A 147 -16.14 4.51 -13.78
CA ALA A 147 -16.84 5.61 -14.42
C ALA A 147 -15.97 6.86 -14.67
N ASP A 148 -14.86 6.97 -13.91
CA ASP A 148 -13.94 8.10 -13.97
C ASP A 148 -12.77 7.85 -14.93
N LEU A 149 -12.70 6.65 -15.53
CA LEU A 149 -11.61 6.22 -16.37
C LEU A 149 -11.99 6.13 -17.84
N THR A 150 -10.99 6.35 -18.69
CA THR A 150 -11.14 6.20 -20.14
C THR A 150 -9.88 5.53 -20.72
N THR A 151 -10.06 4.62 -21.66
CA THR A 151 -8.93 4.02 -22.41
C THR A 151 -8.13 5.11 -23.12
N GLY A 152 -6.82 5.05 -23.04
CA GLY A 152 -5.90 6.06 -23.54
C GLY A 152 -5.63 7.22 -22.58
N GLN A 153 -6.34 7.31 -21.45
CA GLN A 153 -6.08 8.30 -20.41
C GLN A 153 -4.67 8.13 -19.83
N GLU A 154 -3.97 9.24 -19.65
CA GLU A 154 -2.66 9.23 -19.03
C GLU A 154 -2.76 9.05 -17.52
N VAL A 155 -1.87 8.22 -16.99
CA VAL A 155 -1.76 7.91 -15.57
C VAL A 155 -0.30 7.95 -15.13
N GLU A 156 -0.10 8.17 -13.84
CA GLU A 156 1.22 8.09 -13.21
C GLU A 156 1.25 7.00 -12.14
N LEU A 157 2.44 6.46 -11.94
CA LEU A 157 2.76 5.55 -10.87
C LEU A 157 2.87 6.30 -9.54
N VAL A 158 2.16 5.80 -8.53
CA VAL A 158 2.28 6.24 -7.14
C VAL A 158 2.43 5.02 -6.25
N VAL A 159 2.96 5.23 -5.04
CA VAL A 159 3.07 4.18 -4.02
C VAL A 159 2.27 4.60 -2.80
N GLU A 160 1.28 3.77 -2.46
CA GLU A 160 0.33 4.06 -1.40
C GLU A 160 0.15 2.85 -0.47
N PRO A 161 -0.38 3.04 0.74
CA PRO A 161 -0.71 1.92 1.62
C PRO A 161 -1.66 0.93 0.95
N LEU A 162 -1.34 -0.36 1.10
CA LEU A 162 -2.21 -1.48 0.74
C LEU A 162 -2.96 -1.98 1.96
N TYR A 163 -2.24 -2.26 3.04
CA TYR A 163 -2.79 -2.62 4.34
C TYR A 163 -1.77 -2.30 5.44
N GLU A 164 -2.21 -2.37 6.68
CA GLU A 164 -1.39 -2.19 7.87
C GLU A 164 -1.59 -3.40 8.80
N ASP A 165 -0.49 -3.89 9.37
CA ASP A 165 -0.49 -4.90 10.41
C ASP A 165 0.15 -4.34 11.70
N ASP A 166 0.44 -5.21 12.67
CA ASP A 166 1.00 -4.78 13.96
C ASP A 166 2.41 -4.20 13.83
N ASP A 167 3.18 -4.62 12.83
CA ASP A 167 4.59 -4.33 12.66
C ASP A 167 4.88 -3.23 11.64
N ALA A 168 4.07 -3.10 10.56
CA ALA A 168 4.38 -2.24 9.42
C ALA A 168 3.16 -1.75 8.64
N VAL A 169 3.37 -0.70 7.85
CA VAL A 169 2.48 -0.27 6.76
C VAL A 169 3.01 -0.83 5.45
N HIS A 170 2.26 -1.74 4.86
CA HIS A 170 2.60 -2.39 3.59
C HIS A 170 2.15 -1.54 2.43
N LEU A 171 3.08 -1.18 1.56
CA LEU A 171 2.86 -0.31 0.41
C LEU A 171 2.78 -1.11 -0.87
N ILE A 172 2.00 -0.60 -1.83
CA ILE A 172 1.89 -1.13 -3.19
C ILE A 172 1.89 0.01 -4.20
N TRP A 173 2.32 -0.26 -5.43
CA TRP A 173 2.13 0.70 -6.52
C TRP A 173 0.66 0.77 -6.93
N LYS A 174 0.25 1.95 -7.30
CA LYS A 174 -1.08 2.23 -7.87
C LYS A 174 -0.97 3.17 -9.05
N TRP A 175 -2.01 3.21 -9.85
CA TRP A 175 -2.14 4.14 -10.97
C TRP A 175 -3.03 5.31 -10.58
N ARG A 176 -2.51 6.51 -10.72
CA ARG A 176 -3.25 7.76 -10.51
C ARG A 176 -3.52 8.41 -11.85
N PRO A 177 -4.79 8.66 -12.22
CA PRO A 177 -5.10 9.46 -13.40
C PRO A 177 -4.45 10.83 -13.32
N LEU A 178 -3.76 11.22 -14.38
CA LEU A 178 -3.34 12.60 -14.52
C LEU A 178 -4.55 13.44 -14.88
N SER A 179 -4.70 14.58 -14.24
CA SER A 179 -5.73 15.57 -14.58
C SER A 179 -5.38 16.15 -15.95
N GLY A 180 -5.65 15.40 -16.99
CA GLY A 180 -5.55 15.85 -18.37
C GLY A 180 -6.78 16.65 -18.66
N GLY A 181 -6.60 17.91 -19.03
CA GLY A 181 -7.68 18.71 -19.55
C GLY A 181 -8.37 17.97 -20.69
N ASN A 182 -9.70 17.87 -20.60
CA ASN A 182 -10.54 17.63 -21.76
C ASN A 182 -10.16 18.71 -22.82
N GLY A 183 -9.45 18.30 -23.85
CA GLY A 183 -9.30 19.05 -25.09
C GLY A 183 -10.35 18.58 -26.07
#